data_f339f5c050e46da129cc04ba22518838
#
_entry.id   f339f5c050e46da129cc04ba22518838
#
_cell.length_a   1.000
_cell.length_b   1.000
_cell.length_c   1.000
_cell.angle_alpha   90.00
_cell.angle_beta   90.00
_cell.angle_gamma   90.00
#
_symmetry.space_group_name_H-M   'P 1'
#
loop_
_entity.id
_entity.type
_entity.pdbx_description
1 polymer ?
#
loop_
_entity_poly.entity_id
_entity_poly.type
_entity_poly.pdbx_seq_one_letter_code
_entity_poly.pdbx_strand_id
1 'polypeptide(L)'
;MILPRSFIDVPLAHRALHDVKDGRPENSLAAIRAAMALGFGIEIDLQISKDGQAMVFHDYDLQRLCGVTGAICQRTAEELGNTPLIGSDEGIPTLRQVLDLVDGQVPLLIEIKDQDIKLGPNVGALEAATAEVLSGYTGPVAVMSFNPHSVMELAHLLPDIPRGLTTCNFITDDWPLVPADRREALAAIPDFDPTGSCFISHQQDELDSPRVAALKARGIPILCWTIRSPQDEEKARQVADNITFEGYLAS
;
A
#
# COMPACT_ATOMS: atom_id res chain seq x y z
N MET A 1 -11.13 -6.44 -15.37
CA MET A 1 -11.19 -6.42 -13.89
C MET A 1 -11.75 -5.07 -13.46
N ILE A 2 -12.46 -4.99 -12.32
CA ILE A 2 -13.07 -3.75 -11.82
C ILE A 2 -12.73 -3.66 -10.34
N LEU A 3 -12.38 -2.47 -9.86
CA LEU A 3 -12.19 -2.21 -8.43
C LEU A 3 -13.55 -2.25 -7.74
N PRO A 4 -13.73 -3.05 -6.66
CA PRO A 4 -15.00 -3.13 -5.93
C PRO A 4 -15.40 -1.77 -5.33
N ARG A 5 -16.71 -1.51 -5.28
CA ARG A 5 -17.28 -0.26 -4.75
C ARG A 5 -16.84 0.03 -3.30
N SER A 6 -16.59 -0.99 -2.50
CA SER A 6 -16.10 -0.83 -1.12
C SER A 6 -14.80 -0.01 -1.03
N PHE A 7 -13.96 -0.01 -2.08
CA PHE A 7 -12.75 0.81 -2.15
C PHE A 7 -13.00 2.27 -2.54
N ILE A 8 -14.23 2.59 -2.94
CA ILE A 8 -14.66 3.93 -3.31
C ILE A 8 -15.56 4.55 -2.24
N ASP A 9 -16.37 3.72 -1.58
CA ASP A 9 -17.45 4.18 -0.72
C ASP A 9 -17.00 4.58 0.70
N VAL A 10 -15.82 4.12 1.15
CA VAL A 10 -15.24 4.47 2.47
C VAL A 10 -13.79 4.92 2.33
N PRO A 11 -13.36 5.98 3.05
CA PRO A 11 -11.95 6.39 3.05
C PRO A 11 -11.02 5.29 3.54
N LEU A 12 -9.78 5.26 3.02
CA LEU A 12 -8.76 4.28 3.38
C LEU A 12 -7.79 4.89 4.39
N ALA A 13 -7.66 4.31 5.57
CA ALA A 13 -6.69 4.74 6.57
C ALA A 13 -5.28 4.29 6.13
N HIS A 14 -4.37 5.25 5.90
CA HIS A 14 -2.99 5.04 5.46
C HIS A 14 -2.20 4.33 6.54
N ARG A 15 -1.63 3.14 6.21
CA ARG A 15 -0.96 2.27 7.19
C ARG A 15 -1.81 1.96 8.39
N ALA A 16 -3.12 1.79 8.16
CA ALA A 16 -4.21 1.73 9.12
C ALA A 16 -4.43 3.06 9.90
N LEU A 17 -5.37 3.07 10.85
CA LEU A 17 -5.69 4.29 11.62
C LEU A 17 -4.70 4.45 12.79
N HIS A 18 -3.47 4.81 12.44
CA HIS A 18 -2.36 4.91 13.37
C HIS A 18 -2.35 6.22 14.16
N ASP A 19 -1.95 6.11 15.42
CA ASP A 19 -1.60 7.22 16.30
C ASP A 19 -0.66 6.67 17.40
N VAL A 20 0.64 6.97 17.28
CA VAL A 20 1.65 6.48 18.24
C VAL A 20 1.39 6.95 19.67
N LYS A 21 0.77 8.14 19.85
CA LYS A 21 0.43 8.65 21.19
C LYS A 21 -0.64 7.82 21.89
N ASP A 22 -1.49 7.17 21.09
CA ASP A 22 -2.54 6.27 21.58
C ASP A 22 -2.11 4.78 21.54
N GLY A 23 -0.81 4.49 21.41
CA GLY A 23 -0.31 3.11 21.35
C GLY A 23 -0.65 2.36 20.07
N ARG A 24 -0.90 3.07 18.97
CA ARG A 24 -1.24 2.51 17.66
C ARG A 24 -0.20 2.93 16.61
N PRO A 25 0.98 2.31 16.55
CA PRO A 25 1.94 2.57 15.49
C PRO A 25 1.38 2.24 14.09
N GLU A 26 1.94 2.84 13.04
CA GLU A 26 1.58 2.50 11.66
C GLU A 26 1.75 1.00 11.38
N ASN A 27 0.87 0.43 10.58
CA ASN A 27 0.87 -0.99 10.20
C ASN A 27 0.71 -1.98 11.39
N SER A 28 0.32 -1.52 12.59
CA SER A 28 0.09 -2.38 13.75
C SER A 28 -1.32 -2.97 13.78
N LEU A 29 -1.49 -4.10 14.48
CA LEU A 29 -2.81 -4.69 14.69
C LEU A 29 -3.72 -3.75 15.49
N ALA A 30 -3.18 -2.94 16.41
CA ALA A 30 -3.94 -1.94 17.14
C ALA A 30 -4.50 -0.85 16.23
N ALA A 31 -3.71 -0.35 15.26
CA ALA A 31 -4.16 0.62 14.28
C ALA A 31 -5.23 0.04 13.33
N ILE A 32 -5.09 -1.23 12.96
CA ILE A 32 -6.09 -1.97 12.14
C ILE A 32 -7.40 -2.10 12.90
N ARG A 33 -7.39 -2.51 14.16
CA ARG A 33 -8.62 -2.58 15.00
C ARG A 33 -9.31 -1.22 15.10
N ALA A 34 -8.54 -0.14 15.23
CA ALA A 34 -9.09 1.21 15.31
C ALA A 34 -9.77 1.64 13.99
N ALA A 35 -9.19 1.34 12.84
CA ALA A 35 -9.80 1.59 11.54
C ALA A 35 -11.11 0.82 11.38
N MET A 36 -11.12 -0.48 11.69
CA MET A 36 -12.29 -1.35 11.64
C MET A 36 -13.42 -0.84 12.54
N ALA A 37 -13.10 -0.40 13.77
CA ALA A 37 -14.09 0.10 14.74
C ALA A 37 -14.83 1.35 14.24
N LEU A 38 -14.22 2.13 13.37
CA LEU A 38 -14.83 3.32 12.74
C LEU A 38 -15.37 3.05 11.33
N GLY A 39 -15.23 1.83 10.81
CA GLY A 39 -15.72 1.45 9.49
C GLY A 39 -14.90 1.99 8.33
N PHE A 40 -13.67 2.45 8.57
CA PHE A 40 -12.75 2.83 7.51
C PHE A 40 -12.18 1.61 6.78
N GLY A 41 -11.93 1.77 5.49
CA GLY A 41 -11.03 0.86 4.79
C GLY A 41 -9.59 1.04 5.28
N ILE A 42 -8.73 0.10 4.95
CA ILE A 42 -7.36 0.06 5.44
C ILE A 42 -6.41 -0.05 4.25
N GLU A 43 -5.37 0.74 4.27
CA GLU A 43 -4.20 0.54 3.43
C GLU A 43 -3.04 0.08 4.31
N ILE A 44 -2.26 -0.90 3.82
CA ILE A 44 -1.06 -1.45 4.47
C ILE A 44 0.07 -1.67 3.47
N ASP A 45 1.31 -1.70 3.99
CA ASP A 45 2.53 -1.97 3.23
C ASP A 45 3.08 -3.36 3.52
N LEU A 46 3.63 -4.03 2.51
CA LEU A 46 4.30 -5.32 2.70
C LEU A 46 5.79 -5.28 2.38
N GLN A 47 6.56 -5.95 3.24
CA GLN A 47 7.98 -6.26 3.06
C GLN A 47 8.21 -7.76 3.23
N ILE A 48 9.32 -8.29 2.68
CA ILE A 48 9.69 -9.69 2.82
C ILE A 48 10.57 -9.92 4.06
N SER A 49 10.31 -10.97 4.85
CA SER A 49 11.22 -11.44 5.90
C SER A 49 12.33 -12.33 5.32
N LYS A 50 13.37 -12.60 6.13
CA LYS A 50 14.48 -13.51 5.76
C LYS A 50 14.01 -14.92 5.40
N ASP A 51 12.97 -15.39 6.04
CA ASP A 51 12.37 -16.72 5.85
C ASP A 51 11.16 -16.70 4.89
N GLY A 52 11.01 -15.60 4.09
CA GLY A 52 10.09 -15.53 2.98
C GLY A 52 8.64 -15.28 3.37
N GLN A 53 8.35 -14.71 4.56
CA GLN A 53 7.00 -14.33 4.95
C GLN A 53 6.69 -12.88 4.56
N ALA A 54 5.45 -12.61 4.14
CA ALA A 54 4.95 -11.26 3.92
C ALA A 54 4.67 -10.58 5.27
N MET A 55 5.49 -9.58 5.62
CA MET A 55 5.40 -8.79 6.84
C MET A 55 4.72 -7.46 6.57
N VAL A 56 3.86 -7.00 7.48
CA VAL A 56 3.16 -5.71 7.34
C VAL A 56 4.03 -4.60 7.92
N PHE A 57 4.75 -3.91 7.04
CA PHE A 57 5.77 -2.92 7.41
C PHE A 57 6.15 -2.05 6.21
N HIS A 58 6.39 -0.74 6.44
CA HIS A 58 6.68 0.20 5.35
C HIS A 58 8.15 0.24 4.94
N ASP A 59 9.07 0.39 5.90
CA ASP A 59 10.48 0.72 5.64
C ASP A 59 11.31 -0.52 5.28
N TYR A 60 12.42 -0.32 4.58
CA TYR A 60 13.45 -1.38 4.40
C TYR A 60 14.27 -1.62 5.67
N ASP A 61 14.38 -0.59 6.55
CA ASP A 61 15.18 -0.61 7.78
C ASP A 61 14.28 -0.47 9.02
N LEU A 62 14.67 -1.12 10.10
CA LEU A 62 13.89 -1.18 11.35
C LEU A 62 14.06 0.04 12.26
N GLN A 63 15.00 0.95 11.93
CA GLN A 63 15.41 2.02 12.87
C GLN A 63 14.27 3.00 13.20
N ARG A 64 13.52 3.46 12.20
CA ARG A 64 12.47 4.49 12.40
C ARG A 64 11.32 3.98 13.26
N LEU A 65 10.85 2.76 13.00
CA LEU A 65 9.63 2.21 13.61
C LEU A 65 9.89 1.30 14.81
N CYS A 66 11.10 0.74 14.93
CA CYS A 66 11.43 -0.20 16.01
C CYS A 66 12.61 0.25 16.88
N GLY A 67 13.35 1.30 16.47
CA GLY A 67 14.53 1.78 17.21
C GLY A 67 15.74 0.85 17.17
N VAL A 68 15.70 -0.21 16.35
CA VAL A 68 16.79 -1.17 16.17
C VAL A 68 17.37 -1.07 14.76
N THR A 69 18.67 -1.32 14.62
CA THR A 69 19.36 -1.29 13.32
C THR A 69 19.17 -2.57 12.53
N GLY A 70 19.25 -2.47 11.20
CA GLY A 70 19.25 -3.56 10.25
C GLY A 70 18.00 -3.62 9.40
N ALA A 71 18.13 -4.29 8.26
CA ALA A 71 17.06 -4.43 7.30
C ALA A 71 16.04 -5.50 7.74
N ILE A 72 14.76 -5.26 7.44
CA ILE A 72 13.66 -6.20 7.71
C ILE A 72 13.90 -7.57 7.05
N CYS A 73 14.38 -7.60 5.81
CA CYS A 73 14.66 -8.83 5.06
C CYS A 73 15.84 -9.67 5.61
N GLN A 74 16.55 -9.20 6.63
CA GLN A 74 17.60 -9.94 7.31
C GLN A 74 17.13 -10.69 8.56
N ARG A 75 15.87 -10.53 8.97
CA ARG A 75 15.26 -11.14 10.15
C ARG A 75 14.12 -12.07 9.75
N THR A 76 13.97 -13.16 10.54
CA THR A 76 12.83 -14.08 10.36
C THR A 76 11.53 -13.43 10.82
N ALA A 77 10.40 -13.96 10.35
CA ALA A 77 9.08 -13.50 10.78
C ALA A 77 8.89 -13.61 12.30
N GLU A 78 9.44 -14.66 12.93
CA GLU A 78 9.43 -14.83 14.39
C GLU A 78 10.21 -13.71 15.10
N GLU A 79 11.43 -13.39 14.63
CA GLU A 79 12.25 -12.29 15.16
C GLU A 79 11.54 -10.94 15.00
N LEU A 80 10.90 -10.71 13.84
CA LEU A 80 10.15 -9.49 13.55
C LEU A 80 8.88 -9.37 14.41
N GLY A 81 8.16 -10.47 14.61
CA GLY A 81 7.00 -10.53 15.49
C GLY A 81 7.33 -10.28 16.98
N ASN A 82 8.60 -10.53 17.37
CA ASN A 82 9.12 -10.22 18.70
C ASN A 82 9.86 -8.87 18.78
N THR A 83 9.91 -8.09 17.69
CA THR A 83 10.54 -6.76 17.64
C THR A 83 9.45 -5.70 17.85
N PRO A 84 9.39 -5.04 19.03
CA PRO A 84 8.31 -4.09 19.32
C PRO A 84 8.33 -2.88 18.40
N LEU A 85 7.15 -2.44 17.99
CA LEU A 85 6.94 -1.16 17.33
C LEU A 85 7.00 -0.03 18.39
N ILE A 86 7.68 1.07 18.07
CA ILE A 86 7.79 2.22 18.98
C ILE A 86 6.40 2.72 19.38
N GLY A 87 6.16 2.84 20.67
CA GLY A 87 4.89 3.27 21.25
C GLY A 87 3.87 2.15 21.48
N SER A 88 4.28 0.88 21.33
CA SER A 88 3.43 -0.29 21.55
C SER A 88 4.25 -1.49 22.06
N ASP A 89 3.57 -2.46 22.65
CA ASP A 89 4.14 -3.78 22.96
C ASP A 89 3.93 -4.77 21.80
N GLU A 90 3.23 -4.38 20.72
CA GLU A 90 3.04 -5.21 19.54
C GLU A 90 4.31 -5.25 18.70
N GLY A 91 4.67 -6.44 18.17
CA GLY A 91 5.70 -6.59 17.14
C GLY A 91 5.16 -6.35 15.74
N ILE A 92 6.02 -6.53 14.73
CA ILE A 92 5.66 -6.40 13.32
C ILE A 92 4.78 -7.59 12.92
N PRO A 93 3.53 -7.37 12.48
CA PRO A 93 2.63 -8.48 12.15
C PRO A 93 2.94 -9.07 10.76
N THR A 94 2.56 -10.33 10.58
CA THR A 94 2.49 -10.95 9.25
C THR A 94 1.19 -10.57 8.53
N LEU A 95 1.18 -10.65 7.19
CA LEU A 95 -0.05 -10.48 6.41
C LEU A 95 -1.15 -11.47 6.87
N ARG A 96 -0.79 -12.72 7.21
CA ARG A 96 -1.74 -13.71 7.72
C ARG A 96 -2.47 -13.21 8.96
N GLN A 97 -1.75 -12.68 9.95
CA GLN A 97 -2.35 -12.13 11.16
C GLN A 97 -3.30 -10.96 10.87
N VAL A 98 -2.95 -10.12 9.89
CA VAL A 98 -3.81 -9.02 9.46
C VAL A 98 -5.07 -9.53 8.77
N LEU A 99 -4.97 -10.50 7.86
CA LEU A 99 -6.15 -11.09 7.20
C LEU A 99 -7.09 -11.78 8.19
N ASP A 100 -6.53 -12.51 9.16
CA ASP A 100 -7.30 -13.19 10.22
C ASP A 100 -8.03 -12.16 11.11
N LEU A 101 -7.42 -11.00 11.36
CA LEU A 101 -8.03 -9.92 12.14
C LEU A 101 -9.12 -9.19 11.35
N VAL A 102 -8.85 -8.83 10.09
CA VAL A 102 -9.79 -8.07 9.24
C VAL A 102 -10.99 -8.91 8.87
N ASP A 103 -10.79 -10.19 8.58
CA ASP A 103 -11.85 -11.19 8.30
C ASP A 103 -12.95 -10.66 7.36
N GLY A 104 -12.55 -9.91 6.33
CA GLY A 104 -13.45 -9.36 5.31
C GLY A 104 -14.37 -8.22 5.77
N GLN A 105 -14.24 -7.70 6.98
CA GLN A 105 -15.15 -6.71 7.55
C GLN A 105 -15.03 -5.32 6.90
N VAL A 106 -13.82 -4.96 6.43
CA VAL A 106 -13.53 -3.71 5.74
C VAL A 106 -12.64 -3.95 4.52
N PRO A 107 -12.64 -3.06 3.52
CA PRO A 107 -11.74 -3.20 2.37
C PRO A 107 -10.28 -3.02 2.79
N LEU A 108 -9.41 -3.90 2.26
CA LEU A 108 -7.97 -3.92 2.52
C LEU A 108 -7.20 -3.66 1.22
N LEU A 109 -6.54 -2.52 1.12
CA LEU A 109 -5.64 -2.15 0.04
C LEU A 109 -4.20 -2.45 0.47
N ILE A 110 -3.49 -3.26 -0.31
CA ILE A 110 -2.17 -3.77 0.04
C ILE A 110 -1.13 -3.24 -0.94
N GLU A 111 -0.17 -2.45 -0.45
CA GLU A 111 0.99 -2.05 -1.25
C GLU A 111 2.11 -3.09 -1.12
N ILE A 112 2.57 -3.58 -2.27
CA ILE A 112 3.76 -4.44 -2.35
C ILE A 112 4.98 -3.55 -2.55
N LYS A 113 5.86 -3.48 -1.53
CA LYS A 113 7.08 -2.68 -1.60
C LYS A 113 8.10 -3.30 -2.54
N ASP A 114 8.74 -2.46 -3.34
CA ASP A 114 9.84 -2.89 -4.23
C ASP A 114 10.99 -3.47 -3.42
N GLN A 115 11.54 -4.61 -3.84
CA GLN A 115 12.60 -5.29 -3.11
C GLN A 115 14.00 -5.05 -3.71
N ASP A 116 14.12 -4.39 -4.86
CA ASP A 116 15.40 -4.07 -5.49
C ASP A 116 15.77 -2.57 -5.45
N ILE A 117 14.90 -1.73 -4.85
CA ILE A 117 15.09 -0.29 -4.61
C ILE A 117 15.12 0.56 -5.91
N LYS A 118 15.03 -0.07 -7.08
CA LYS A 118 15.16 0.57 -8.40
C LYS A 118 13.89 0.48 -9.25
N LEU A 119 12.84 -0.12 -8.70
CA LEU A 119 11.58 -0.41 -9.41
C LEU A 119 11.83 -1.21 -10.70
N GLY A 120 12.80 -2.13 -10.63
CA GLY A 120 13.23 -2.99 -11.72
C GLY A 120 12.55 -4.36 -11.74
N PRO A 121 12.99 -5.29 -12.62
CA PRO A 121 12.35 -6.58 -12.83
C PRO A 121 12.72 -7.65 -11.79
N ASN A 122 13.52 -7.33 -10.77
CA ASN A 122 13.90 -8.29 -9.72
C ASN A 122 12.78 -8.41 -8.67
N VAL A 123 11.70 -9.07 -9.05
CA VAL A 123 10.48 -9.28 -8.27
C VAL A 123 10.19 -10.78 -8.15
N GLY A 124 9.16 -11.15 -7.38
CA GLY A 124 8.62 -12.51 -7.32
C GLY A 124 8.53 -13.08 -5.91
N ALA A 125 9.53 -12.85 -5.03
CA ALA A 125 9.53 -13.46 -3.71
C ALA A 125 8.41 -12.94 -2.79
N LEU A 126 8.25 -11.61 -2.71
CA LEU A 126 7.20 -10.99 -1.90
C LEU A 126 5.83 -11.20 -2.53
N GLU A 127 5.74 -11.14 -3.85
CA GLU A 127 4.52 -11.40 -4.61
C GLU A 127 4.02 -12.82 -4.40
N ALA A 128 4.90 -13.83 -4.44
CA ALA A 128 4.56 -15.22 -4.19
C ALA A 128 4.10 -15.45 -2.74
N ALA A 129 4.83 -14.88 -1.76
CA ALA A 129 4.44 -14.94 -0.34
C ALA A 129 3.06 -14.28 -0.11
N THR A 130 2.80 -13.16 -0.77
CA THR A 130 1.51 -12.47 -0.71
C THR A 130 0.41 -13.31 -1.33
N ALA A 131 0.66 -13.91 -2.49
CA ALA A 131 -0.31 -14.74 -3.20
C ALA A 131 -0.68 -16.00 -2.39
N GLU A 132 0.29 -16.63 -1.75
CA GLU A 132 0.06 -17.79 -0.88
C GLU A 132 -0.91 -17.42 0.27
N VAL A 133 -0.67 -16.28 0.92
CA VAL A 133 -1.49 -15.83 2.05
C VAL A 133 -2.87 -15.39 1.61
N LEU A 134 -3.01 -14.73 0.45
CA LEU A 134 -4.30 -14.29 -0.11
C LEU A 134 -5.12 -15.44 -0.72
N SER A 135 -4.49 -16.58 -0.98
CA SER A 135 -5.20 -17.75 -1.52
C SER A 135 -6.32 -18.19 -0.57
N GLY A 136 -7.56 -18.10 -1.05
CA GLY A 136 -8.76 -18.44 -0.27
C GLY A 136 -9.29 -17.33 0.64
N TYR A 137 -8.68 -16.14 0.66
CA TYR A 137 -9.27 -14.99 1.34
C TYR A 137 -10.47 -14.47 0.55
N THR A 138 -11.62 -14.31 1.21
CA THR A 138 -12.89 -13.92 0.55
C THR A 138 -13.32 -12.49 0.84
N GLY A 139 -12.56 -11.75 1.66
CA GLY A 139 -12.83 -10.34 1.96
C GLY A 139 -12.50 -9.42 0.78
N PRO A 140 -13.01 -8.17 0.80
CA PRO A 140 -12.65 -7.18 -0.21
C PRO A 140 -11.18 -6.81 -0.08
N VAL A 141 -10.35 -7.24 -1.02
CA VAL A 141 -8.92 -6.98 -1.08
C VAL A 141 -8.52 -6.48 -2.47
N ALA A 142 -7.57 -5.56 -2.53
CA ALA A 142 -6.91 -5.10 -3.74
C ALA A 142 -5.42 -4.93 -3.47
N VAL A 143 -4.59 -5.09 -4.51
CA VAL A 143 -3.14 -4.96 -4.41
C VAL A 143 -2.63 -3.83 -5.29
N MET A 144 -1.53 -3.19 -4.88
CA MET A 144 -0.88 -2.14 -5.67
C MET A 144 0.64 -2.14 -5.44
N SER A 145 1.37 -1.50 -6.34
CA SER A 145 2.81 -1.27 -6.18
C SER A 145 3.24 -0.06 -7.01
N PHE A 146 4.31 0.62 -6.58
CA PHE A 146 5.07 1.54 -7.43
C PHE A 146 5.84 0.83 -8.53
N ASN A 147 6.14 -0.46 -8.35
CA ASN A 147 6.85 -1.26 -9.34
C ASN A 147 5.86 -1.98 -10.27
N PRO A 148 5.77 -1.60 -11.56
CA PRO A 148 4.89 -2.28 -12.52
C PRO A 148 5.23 -3.76 -12.72
N HIS A 149 6.50 -4.17 -12.54
CA HIS A 149 6.89 -5.58 -12.63
C HIS A 149 6.27 -6.41 -11.51
N SER A 150 6.19 -5.85 -10.28
CA SER A 150 5.48 -6.45 -9.15
C SER A 150 3.99 -6.64 -9.46
N VAL A 151 3.34 -5.61 -10.04
CA VAL A 151 1.92 -5.68 -10.42
C VAL A 151 1.70 -6.72 -11.54
N MET A 152 2.62 -6.86 -12.49
CA MET A 152 2.55 -7.91 -13.52
C MET A 152 2.70 -9.30 -12.93
N GLU A 153 3.61 -9.50 -11.98
CA GLU A 153 3.79 -10.78 -11.29
C GLU A 153 2.53 -11.16 -10.52
N LEU A 154 1.95 -10.21 -9.77
CA LEU A 154 0.67 -10.41 -9.09
C LEU A 154 -0.49 -10.70 -10.07
N ALA A 155 -0.45 -10.18 -11.29
CA ALA A 155 -1.45 -10.51 -12.30
C ALA A 155 -1.45 -11.98 -12.70
N HIS A 156 -0.27 -12.61 -12.69
CA HIS A 156 -0.11 -14.04 -12.95
C HIS A 156 -0.51 -14.90 -11.76
N LEU A 157 -0.09 -14.50 -10.54
CA LEU A 157 -0.29 -15.26 -9.32
C LEU A 157 -1.72 -15.14 -8.77
N LEU A 158 -2.34 -13.97 -8.94
CA LEU A 158 -3.64 -13.61 -8.38
C LEU A 158 -4.54 -12.99 -9.48
N PRO A 159 -4.91 -13.74 -10.53
CA PRO A 159 -5.64 -13.19 -11.68
C PRO A 159 -6.97 -12.52 -11.33
N ASP A 160 -7.63 -12.96 -10.26
CA ASP A 160 -8.96 -12.49 -9.85
C ASP A 160 -8.90 -11.34 -8.80
N ILE A 161 -7.73 -11.03 -8.24
CA ILE A 161 -7.58 -9.94 -7.27
C ILE A 161 -7.43 -8.60 -8.02
N PRO A 162 -8.24 -7.57 -7.70
CA PRO A 162 -8.08 -6.23 -8.22
C PRO A 162 -6.69 -5.68 -7.95
N ARG A 163 -6.06 -5.11 -8.97
CA ARG A 163 -4.70 -4.55 -8.89
C ARG A 163 -4.61 -3.19 -9.52
N GLY A 164 -3.70 -2.38 -9.01
CA GLY A 164 -3.45 -1.03 -9.49
C GLY A 164 -1.98 -0.63 -9.40
N LEU A 165 -1.67 0.54 -9.93
CA LEU A 165 -0.36 1.16 -9.80
C LEU A 165 -0.42 2.25 -8.73
N THR A 166 0.57 2.26 -7.83
CA THR A 166 0.88 3.43 -7.01
C THR A 166 1.75 4.35 -7.86
N THR A 167 1.38 5.62 -7.98
CA THR A 167 1.99 6.53 -8.95
C THR A 167 2.23 7.93 -8.38
N CYS A 168 3.27 8.61 -8.88
CA CYS A 168 3.63 9.99 -8.55
C CYS A 168 4.42 10.60 -9.71
N ASN A 169 4.99 11.79 -9.51
CA ASN A 169 5.90 12.41 -10.48
C ASN A 169 7.35 11.87 -10.40
N PHE A 170 7.68 11.00 -9.45
CA PHE A 170 8.99 10.36 -9.28
C PHE A 170 10.15 11.36 -9.26
N ILE A 171 10.03 12.47 -8.51
CA ILE A 171 11.11 13.46 -8.37
C ILE A 171 12.36 12.85 -7.72
N THR A 172 13.52 13.42 -8.03
CA THR A 172 14.82 12.90 -7.60
C THR A 172 14.97 12.80 -6.09
N ASP A 173 14.44 13.78 -5.35
CA ASP A 173 14.62 13.86 -3.90
C ASP A 173 13.94 12.70 -3.15
N ASP A 174 12.79 12.24 -3.66
CA ASP A 174 12.06 11.10 -3.09
C ASP A 174 12.54 9.75 -3.63
N TRP A 175 13.13 9.73 -4.84
CA TRP A 175 13.53 8.53 -5.55
C TRP A 175 15.01 8.54 -5.99
N PRO A 176 15.96 8.83 -5.08
CA PRO A 176 17.37 9.07 -5.45
C PRO A 176 18.07 7.83 -6.03
N LEU A 177 17.59 6.63 -5.73
CA LEU A 177 18.19 5.36 -6.18
C LEU A 177 17.57 4.82 -7.47
N VAL A 178 16.44 5.37 -7.91
CA VAL A 178 15.82 5.00 -9.19
C VAL A 178 16.47 5.80 -10.32
N PRO A 179 16.96 5.15 -11.41
CA PRO A 179 17.56 5.83 -12.54
C PRO A 179 16.63 6.89 -13.17
N ALA A 180 17.21 7.99 -13.68
CA ALA A 180 16.44 9.13 -14.18
C ALA A 180 15.49 8.78 -15.32
N ASP A 181 15.97 7.98 -16.27
CA ASP A 181 15.17 7.47 -17.40
C ASP A 181 14.00 6.58 -16.94
N ARG A 182 14.24 5.78 -15.88
CA ARG A 182 13.19 4.95 -15.28
C ARG A 182 12.14 5.83 -14.58
N ARG A 183 12.55 6.87 -13.83
CA ARG A 183 11.65 7.81 -13.16
C ARG A 183 10.77 8.55 -14.18
N GLU A 184 11.37 9.05 -15.25
CA GLU A 184 10.64 9.73 -16.33
C GLU A 184 9.62 8.79 -17.00
N ALA A 185 10.01 7.55 -17.26
CA ALA A 185 9.11 6.54 -17.79
C ALA A 185 7.93 6.27 -16.83
N LEU A 186 8.20 6.03 -15.55
CA LEU A 186 7.15 5.74 -14.56
C LEU A 186 6.17 6.89 -14.36
N ALA A 187 6.64 8.14 -14.39
CA ALA A 187 5.79 9.33 -14.27
C ALA A 187 4.75 9.45 -15.39
N ALA A 188 5.04 8.88 -16.58
CA ALA A 188 4.11 8.83 -17.70
C ALA A 188 3.03 7.74 -17.57
N ILE A 189 3.14 6.85 -16.57
CA ILE A 189 2.22 5.73 -16.29
C ILE A 189 1.96 4.87 -17.54
N PRO A 190 2.98 4.44 -18.31
CA PRO A 190 2.78 3.66 -19.53
C PRO A 190 2.32 2.23 -19.24
N ASP A 191 2.61 1.76 -18.03
CA ASP A 191 2.42 0.36 -17.62
C ASP A 191 0.98 0.06 -17.15
N PHE A 192 0.06 1.05 -17.16
CA PHE A 192 -1.32 0.84 -16.70
C PHE A 192 -2.03 -0.31 -17.44
N ASP A 193 -2.06 -0.23 -18.76
CA ASP A 193 -2.70 -1.27 -19.58
C ASP A 193 -1.89 -2.59 -19.62
N PRO A 194 -0.56 -2.57 -19.78
CA PRO A 194 0.26 -3.79 -19.74
C PRO A 194 0.16 -4.60 -18.46
N THR A 195 0.00 -3.96 -17.30
CA THR A 195 -0.16 -4.66 -16.00
C THR A 195 -1.57 -5.19 -15.78
N GLY A 196 -2.52 -4.83 -16.64
CA GLY A 196 -3.94 -5.12 -16.43
C GLY A 196 -4.51 -4.44 -15.18
N SER A 197 -3.95 -3.29 -14.80
CA SER A 197 -4.42 -2.48 -13.67
C SER A 197 -5.85 -1.99 -13.90
N CYS A 198 -6.63 -1.91 -12.85
CA CYS A 198 -8.01 -1.43 -12.90
C CYS A 198 -8.24 -0.12 -12.10
N PHE A 199 -7.21 0.40 -11.44
CA PHE A 199 -7.17 1.70 -10.77
C PHE A 199 -5.73 2.20 -10.69
N ILE A 200 -5.57 3.48 -10.34
CA ILE A 200 -4.30 4.02 -9.83
C ILE A 200 -4.52 4.61 -8.44
N SER A 201 -3.45 4.62 -7.62
CA SER A 201 -3.37 5.37 -6.38
C SER A 201 -2.29 6.44 -6.57
N HIS A 202 -2.71 7.70 -6.80
CA HIS A 202 -1.83 8.77 -7.25
C HIS A 202 -1.52 9.78 -6.15
N GLN A 203 -0.30 10.33 -6.17
CA GLN A 203 0.13 11.38 -5.22
C GLN A 203 -0.80 12.60 -5.33
N GLN A 204 -1.27 13.11 -4.19
CA GLN A 204 -2.28 14.18 -4.14
C GLN A 204 -1.87 15.50 -4.83
N ASP A 205 -0.57 15.85 -4.77
CA ASP A 205 -0.07 17.10 -5.31
C ASP A 205 -0.01 17.12 -6.85
N GLU A 206 -0.25 15.97 -7.50
CA GLU A 206 -0.15 15.75 -8.94
C GLU A 206 -1.47 15.26 -9.57
N LEU A 207 -2.59 15.37 -8.85
CA LEU A 207 -3.90 14.91 -9.33
C LEU A 207 -4.39 15.67 -10.58
N ASP A 208 -3.92 16.88 -10.83
CA ASP A 208 -4.24 17.69 -12.00
C ASP A 208 -3.40 17.35 -13.24
N SER A 209 -2.55 16.32 -13.16
CA SER A 209 -1.70 15.91 -14.28
C SER A 209 -2.52 15.45 -15.50
N PRO A 210 -2.06 15.73 -16.75
CA PRO A 210 -2.76 15.29 -17.95
C PRO A 210 -2.94 13.76 -18.02
N ARG A 211 -2.04 13.00 -17.40
CA ARG A 211 -2.10 11.54 -17.39
C ARG A 211 -3.23 11.03 -16.49
N VAL A 212 -3.39 11.61 -15.31
CA VAL A 212 -4.53 11.31 -14.41
C VAL A 212 -5.84 11.66 -15.09
N ALA A 213 -5.93 12.85 -15.70
CA ALA A 213 -7.11 13.27 -16.46
C ALA A 213 -7.47 12.29 -17.60
N ALA A 214 -6.48 11.80 -18.32
CA ALA A 214 -6.69 10.82 -19.39
C ALA A 214 -7.22 9.48 -18.89
N LEU A 215 -6.71 8.96 -17.75
CA LEU A 215 -7.21 7.74 -17.14
C LEU A 215 -8.63 7.92 -16.60
N LYS A 216 -8.89 9.05 -15.92
CA LYS A 216 -10.24 9.37 -15.42
C LYS A 216 -11.27 9.49 -16.54
N ALA A 217 -10.91 10.08 -17.69
CA ALA A 217 -11.77 10.16 -18.87
C ALA A 217 -12.11 8.76 -19.46
N ARG A 218 -11.30 7.75 -19.20
CA ARG A 218 -11.57 6.34 -19.54
C ARG A 218 -12.47 5.64 -18.51
N GLY A 219 -12.87 6.32 -17.43
CA GLY A 219 -13.64 5.74 -16.33
C GLY A 219 -12.81 4.90 -15.36
N ILE A 220 -11.49 5.08 -15.35
CA ILE A 220 -10.59 4.40 -14.42
C ILE A 220 -10.69 5.07 -13.04
N PRO A 221 -10.95 4.33 -11.96
CA PRO A 221 -10.94 4.86 -10.61
C PRO A 221 -9.58 5.45 -10.23
N ILE A 222 -9.60 6.65 -9.64
CA ILE A 222 -8.42 7.35 -9.13
C ILE A 222 -8.53 7.37 -7.61
N LEU A 223 -7.71 6.57 -6.94
CA LEU A 223 -7.41 6.72 -5.51
C LEU A 223 -6.28 7.73 -5.36
N CYS A 224 -6.12 8.35 -4.19
CA CYS A 224 -4.99 9.23 -3.96
C CYS A 224 -4.42 9.13 -2.53
N TRP A 225 -3.17 9.47 -2.38
CA TRP A 225 -2.38 9.46 -1.16
C TRP A 225 -1.42 10.67 -1.11
N THR A 226 -1.02 11.16 0.04
CA THR A 226 -1.57 10.89 1.36
C THR A 226 -2.27 12.15 1.82
N ILE A 227 -3.54 12.07 2.16
CA ILE A 227 -4.34 13.20 2.60
C ILE A 227 -4.16 13.40 4.11
N ARG A 228 -3.82 14.62 4.53
CA ARG A 228 -3.46 14.94 5.92
C ARG A 228 -4.33 16.00 6.57
N SER A 229 -5.30 16.54 5.85
CA SER A 229 -6.23 17.54 6.40
C SER A 229 -7.59 17.50 5.69
N PRO A 230 -8.67 18.01 6.33
CA PRO A 230 -9.96 18.17 5.67
C PRO A 230 -9.90 19.05 4.42
N GLN A 231 -9.00 20.05 4.39
CA GLN A 231 -8.83 20.94 3.25
C GLN A 231 -8.20 20.22 2.06
N ASP A 232 -7.19 19.36 2.31
CA ASP A 232 -6.59 18.51 1.27
C ASP A 232 -7.61 17.48 0.76
N GLU A 233 -8.44 16.93 1.65
CA GLU A 233 -9.53 16.02 1.28
C GLU A 233 -10.52 16.69 0.33
N GLU A 234 -11.02 17.88 0.66
CA GLU A 234 -11.95 18.64 -0.18
C GLU A 234 -11.35 18.89 -1.58
N LYS A 235 -10.07 19.29 -1.63
CA LYS A 235 -9.36 19.50 -2.89
C LYS A 235 -9.20 18.20 -3.69
N ALA A 236 -8.71 17.14 -3.05
CA ALA A 236 -8.44 15.86 -3.71
C ALA A 236 -9.72 15.22 -4.29
N ARG A 237 -10.84 15.29 -3.58
CA ARG A 237 -12.14 14.74 -4.02
C ARG A 237 -12.73 15.43 -5.24
N GLN A 238 -12.17 16.55 -5.71
CA GLN A 238 -12.54 17.13 -7.02
C GLN A 238 -12.07 16.27 -8.19
N VAL A 239 -11.02 15.47 -7.98
CA VAL A 239 -10.44 14.59 -8.99
C VAL A 239 -10.49 13.13 -8.56
N ALA A 240 -10.00 12.80 -7.35
CA ALA A 240 -9.96 11.44 -6.86
C ALA A 240 -11.35 10.89 -6.51
N ASP A 241 -11.55 9.62 -6.78
CA ASP A 241 -12.79 8.90 -6.44
C ASP A 241 -12.77 8.41 -4.98
N ASN A 242 -11.58 8.22 -4.40
CA ASN A 242 -11.39 8.01 -2.97
C ASN A 242 -9.98 8.40 -2.52
N ILE A 243 -9.76 8.45 -1.20
CA ILE A 243 -8.55 8.93 -0.56
C ILE A 243 -7.94 7.91 0.39
N THR A 244 -6.62 7.96 0.52
CA THR A 244 -5.84 7.33 1.59
C THR A 244 -5.36 8.44 2.53
N PHE A 245 -5.79 8.41 3.80
CA PHE A 245 -5.65 9.52 4.75
C PHE A 245 -4.91 9.13 6.03
N GLU A 246 -4.28 10.14 6.68
CA GLU A 246 -3.66 10.00 8.00
C GLU A 246 -3.69 11.30 8.80
N GLY A 247 -3.57 11.22 10.14
CA GLY A 247 -3.40 12.37 11.03
C GLY A 247 -4.67 13.18 11.33
N TYR A 248 -5.80 12.82 10.76
CA TYR A 248 -7.14 13.35 11.04
C TYR A 248 -8.18 12.26 10.79
N LEU A 249 -9.47 12.51 11.03
CA LEU A 249 -10.55 11.60 10.65
C LEU A 249 -11.21 12.12 9.38
N ALA A 250 -11.14 11.30 8.31
CA ALA A 250 -11.77 11.61 7.03
C ALA A 250 -13.31 11.51 7.12
N SER A 251 -13.99 12.21 6.21
CA SER A 251 -15.46 12.30 6.13
C SER A 251 -16.06 11.28 5.15
#